data_b64c834bff0096cecf8f54f2b9170c3c
#
_entry.id   b64c834bff0096cecf8f54f2b9170c3c
#
_cell.length_a   1.000
_cell.length_b   1.000
_cell.length_c   1.000
_cell.angle_alpha   90.00
_cell.angle_beta   90.00
_cell.angle_gamma   90.00
#
_symmetry.space_group_name_H-M   'P 1'
#
loop_
_entity.id
_entity.type
_entity.pdbx_description
1 polymer ?
#
loop_
_entity_poly.entity_id
_entity_poly.type
_entity_poly.pdbx_seq_one_letter_code
_entity_poly.pdbx_strand_id
1 'polypeptide(L)'
;AINSDLPGDVIAQVRENVYDYRTGKYILIPMGTKIVGKYDSSITYGQNRVLLIWQRLVFPNGSTLVLDNMQGVDLLGNAGLKGKTNSHFWKLMRSALLSSAINMASGSLESLDVNIEAGSRSRVNIGTGASDAAQNIRSIGERMVEKDLNRQPTIEIKRGKKFNIFVSKDIILSPYRK
;
A
#
# COMPACT_ATOMS: atom_id res chain seq x y z
N ALA A 1 1.62 -13.78 -0.70
CA ALA A 1 1.05 -12.49 -0.31
C ALA A 1 1.77 -11.38 -1.07
N ILE A 2 1.08 -10.31 -1.38
CA ILE A 2 1.66 -9.08 -1.95
C ILE A 2 1.45 -7.99 -0.91
N ASN A 3 2.49 -7.21 -0.69
CA ASN A 3 2.44 -6.00 0.14
C ASN A 3 2.96 -4.83 -0.70
N SER A 4 2.13 -3.80 -0.89
CA SER A 4 2.47 -2.65 -1.74
C SER A 4 3.48 -1.67 -1.13
N ASP A 5 3.99 -1.91 0.08
CA ASP A 5 5.00 -1.03 0.70
C ASP A 5 6.32 -1.01 -0.09
N LEU A 6 6.62 -2.12 -0.80
CA LEU A 6 7.80 -2.24 -1.64
C LEU A 6 7.43 -2.88 -2.98
N PRO A 7 7.99 -2.42 -4.10
CA PRO A 7 7.85 -3.10 -5.38
C PRO A 7 8.57 -4.45 -5.34
N GLY A 8 8.11 -5.41 -6.13
CA GLY A 8 8.76 -6.71 -6.12
C GLY A 8 8.20 -7.68 -7.13
N ASP A 9 8.87 -8.82 -7.20
CA ASP A 9 8.43 -9.92 -8.01
C ASP A 9 7.37 -10.74 -7.28
N VAL A 10 6.43 -11.26 -8.06
CA VAL A 10 5.36 -12.11 -7.55
C VAL A 10 5.31 -13.41 -8.36
N ILE A 11 5.10 -14.50 -7.64
CA ILE A 11 4.93 -15.81 -8.25
C ILE A 11 3.50 -16.28 -7.98
N ALA A 12 2.85 -16.74 -9.04
CA ALA A 12 1.56 -17.41 -8.99
C ALA A 12 1.66 -18.78 -9.61
N GLN A 13 0.57 -19.55 -9.56
CA GLN A 13 0.51 -20.89 -10.11
C GLN A 13 -0.80 -21.11 -10.86
N VAL A 14 -0.72 -21.73 -12.01
CA VAL A 14 -1.89 -22.14 -12.78
C VAL A 14 -2.63 -23.24 -12.02
N ARG A 15 -3.90 -23.02 -11.79
CA ARG A 15 -4.75 -23.89 -10.99
C ARG A 15 -5.37 -25.02 -11.77
N GLU A 16 -5.72 -24.76 -13.03
CA GLU A 16 -6.45 -25.67 -13.90
C GLU A 16 -5.73 -25.77 -15.24
N ASN A 17 -5.84 -26.94 -15.90
CA ASN A 17 -5.26 -27.09 -17.22
C ASN A 17 -5.95 -26.16 -18.22
N VAL A 18 -5.17 -25.49 -19.04
CA VAL A 18 -5.66 -24.70 -20.17
C VAL A 18 -5.55 -25.56 -21.41
N TYR A 19 -6.68 -25.81 -22.05
CA TYR A 19 -6.80 -26.63 -23.24
C TYR A 19 -6.87 -25.78 -24.51
N ASP A 20 -6.59 -26.40 -25.63
CA ASP A 20 -6.84 -25.81 -26.95
C ASP A 20 -8.36 -25.52 -27.09
N TYR A 21 -8.66 -24.27 -27.40
CA TYR A 21 -10.05 -23.81 -27.53
C TYR A 21 -10.80 -24.51 -28.66
N ARG A 22 -10.09 -24.84 -29.76
CA ARG A 22 -10.68 -25.37 -30.97
C ARG A 22 -11.13 -26.83 -30.82
N THR A 23 -10.30 -27.67 -30.19
CA THR A 23 -10.55 -29.11 -30.09
C THR A 23 -10.80 -29.59 -28.66
N GLY A 24 -10.34 -28.85 -27.66
CA GLY A 24 -10.40 -29.23 -26.25
C GLY A 24 -9.55 -30.44 -25.87
N LYS A 25 -8.71 -30.95 -26.79
CA LYS A 25 -7.97 -32.22 -26.63
C LYS A 25 -6.54 -32.01 -26.12
N TYR A 26 -5.93 -30.91 -26.48
CA TYR A 26 -4.51 -30.68 -26.18
C TYR A 26 -4.35 -29.75 -25.03
N ILE A 27 -3.56 -30.14 -24.02
CA ILE A 27 -3.18 -29.27 -22.93
C ILE A 27 -2.12 -28.30 -23.46
N LEU A 28 -2.41 -27.01 -23.36
CA LEU A 28 -1.48 -25.95 -23.75
C LEU A 28 -0.68 -25.48 -22.53
N ILE A 29 -1.36 -25.26 -21.39
CA ILE A 29 -0.72 -24.87 -20.14
C ILE A 29 -1.20 -25.82 -19.04
N PRO A 30 -0.33 -26.70 -18.54
CA PRO A 30 -0.71 -27.66 -17.51
C PRO A 30 -0.88 -26.95 -16.14
N MET A 31 -1.73 -27.52 -15.31
CA MET A 31 -1.83 -27.19 -13.90
C MET A 31 -0.45 -27.32 -13.24
N GLY A 32 -0.14 -26.42 -12.33
CA GLY A 32 1.16 -26.38 -11.65
C GLY A 32 2.20 -25.49 -12.33
N THR A 33 1.95 -25.02 -13.58
CA THR A 33 2.81 -24.03 -14.24
C THR A 33 2.94 -22.79 -13.36
N LYS A 34 4.18 -22.34 -13.13
CA LYS A 34 4.46 -21.13 -12.37
C LYS A 34 4.36 -19.91 -13.28
N ILE A 35 3.82 -18.84 -12.74
CA ILE A 35 3.68 -17.55 -13.41
C ILE A 35 4.52 -16.55 -12.64
N VAL A 36 5.45 -15.90 -13.31
CA VAL A 36 6.33 -14.88 -12.71
C VAL A 36 5.94 -13.52 -13.26
N GLY A 37 5.80 -12.57 -12.39
CA GLY A 37 5.43 -11.20 -12.75
C GLY A 37 5.90 -10.20 -11.73
N LYS A 38 5.53 -8.94 -11.96
CA LYS A 38 5.81 -7.82 -11.08
C LYS A 38 4.52 -7.14 -10.67
N TYR A 39 4.55 -6.49 -9.54
CA TYR A 39 3.47 -5.63 -9.09
C TYR A 39 3.97 -4.21 -8.84
N ASP A 40 3.07 -3.24 -9.07
CA ASP A 40 3.35 -1.84 -8.84
C ASP A 40 3.06 -1.49 -7.37
N SER A 41 4.00 -0.79 -6.75
CA SER A 41 3.89 -0.27 -5.39
C SER A 41 3.44 1.18 -5.33
N SER A 42 3.31 1.87 -6.47
CA SER A 42 2.86 3.26 -6.55
C SER A 42 1.36 3.35 -6.27
N ILE A 43 1.00 3.37 -4.99
CA ILE A 43 -0.40 3.41 -4.55
C ILE A 43 -0.78 4.85 -4.23
N THR A 44 -1.83 5.35 -4.90
CA THR A 44 -2.42 6.66 -4.61
C THR A 44 -3.50 6.53 -3.53
N TYR A 45 -3.73 7.60 -2.77
CA TYR A 45 -4.78 7.64 -1.77
C TYR A 45 -6.16 7.36 -2.41
N GLY A 46 -6.94 6.48 -1.80
CA GLY A 46 -8.22 6.01 -2.34
C GLY A 46 -8.12 4.78 -3.23
N GLN A 47 -6.94 4.38 -3.67
CA GLN A 47 -6.74 3.16 -4.44
C GLN A 47 -6.85 1.93 -3.53
N ASN A 48 -7.54 0.88 -4.02
CA ASN A 48 -7.71 -0.38 -3.32
C ASN A 48 -7.29 -1.60 -4.15
N ARG A 49 -6.65 -1.35 -5.29
CA ARG A 49 -6.22 -2.38 -6.25
C ARG A 49 -4.75 -2.22 -6.56
N VAL A 50 -4.06 -3.35 -6.68
CA VAL A 50 -2.65 -3.42 -7.08
C VAL A 50 -2.59 -3.93 -8.53
N LEU A 51 -1.86 -3.22 -9.38
CA LEU A 51 -1.62 -3.65 -10.74
C LEU A 51 -0.56 -4.77 -10.73
N LEU A 52 -0.87 -5.86 -11.44
CA LEU A 52 0.05 -6.97 -11.66
C LEU A 52 0.33 -7.12 -13.15
N ILE A 53 1.59 -7.33 -13.46
CA ILE A 53 2.07 -7.53 -14.82
C ILE A 53 2.82 -8.85 -14.87
N TRP A 54 2.31 -9.78 -15.68
CA TRP A 54 2.86 -11.11 -15.83
C TRP A 54 3.83 -11.15 -16.99
N GLN A 55 5.04 -11.66 -16.74
CA GLN A 55 6.14 -11.59 -17.69
C GLN A 55 6.53 -12.96 -18.23
N ARG A 56 6.36 -14.04 -17.45
CA ARG A 56 6.85 -15.35 -17.83
C ARG A 56 6.02 -16.48 -17.23
N LEU A 57 5.82 -17.52 -18.01
CA LEU A 57 5.41 -18.85 -17.55
C LEU A 57 6.63 -19.77 -17.44
N VAL A 58 6.65 -20.59 -16.41
CA VAL A 58 7.63 -21.67 -16.22
C VAL A 58 6.85 -22.97 -16.08
N PHE A 59 6.97 -23.80 -17.09
CA PHE A 59 6.26 -25.08 -17.15
C PHE A 59 6.89 -26.13 -16.23
N PRO A 60 6.16 -27.19 -15.85
CA PRO A 60 6.70 -28.26 -14.99
C PRO A 60 7.89 -29.01 -15.62
N ASN A 61 8.00 -29.06 -16.95
CA ASN A 61 9.13 -29.66 -17.65
C ASN A 61 10.36 -28.75 -17.77
N GLY A 62 10.33 -27.57 -17.12
CA GLY A 62 11.42 -26.59 -17.13
C GLY A 62 11.43 -25.63 -18.32
N SER A 63 10.58 -25.86 -19.34
CA SER A 63 10.46 -24.89 -20.44
C SER A 63 9.85 -23.58 -19.97
N THR A 64 10.12 -22.49 -20.68
CA THR A 64 9.62 -21.17 -20.33
C THR A 64 8.95 -20.49 -21.51
N LEU A 65 7.96 -19.65 -21.23
CA LEU A 65 7.28 -18.81 -22.21
C LEU A 65 7.22 -17.37 -21.71
N VAL A 66 7.59 -16.44 -22.58
CA VAL A 66 7.49 -15.01 -22.28
C VAL A 66 6.07 -14.54 -22.55
N LEU A 67 5.48 -13.79 -21.59
CA LEU A 67 4.11 -13.26 -21.65
C LEU A 67 4.02 -11.81 -22.10
N ASP A 68 5.14 -11.16 -22.36
CA ASP A 68 5.23 -9.78 -22.85
C ASP A 68 4.34 -8.79 -22.06
N ASN A 69 4.46 -8.81 -20.74
CA ASN A 69 3.79 -7.88 -19.81
C ASN A 69 2.26 -7.98 -19.81
N MET A 70 1.71 -9.16 -19.76
CA MET A 70 0.26 -9.35 -19.67
C MET A 70 -0.30 -8.94 -18.33
N GLN A 71 -1.45 -8.27 -18.35
CA GLN A 71 -2.08 -7.72 -17.17
C GLN A 71 -2.83 -8.79 -16.37
N GLY A 72 -2.66 -8.75 -15.04
CA GLY A 72 -3.51 -9.50 -14.11
C GLY A 72 -4.85 -8.79 -13.90
N VAL A 73 -5.93 -9.55 -13.99
CA VAL A 73 -7.31 -9.06 -13.78
C VAL A 73 -7.99 -9.89 -12.69
N ASP A 74 -9.00 -9.33 -12.05
CA ASP A 74 -9.82 -10.09 -11.10
C ASP A 74 -10.76 -11.06 -11.83
N LEU A 75 -11.55 -11.81 -11.07
CA LEU A 75 -12.50 -12.79 -11.65
C LEU A 75 -13.64 -12.12 -12.46
N LEU A 76 -13.85 -10.82 -12.27
CA LEU A 76 -14.84 -10.03 -13.01
C LEU A 76 -14.23 -9.34 -14.23
N GLY A 77 -12.91 -9.51 -14.49
CA GLY A 77 -12.22 -8.88 -15.60
C GLY A 77 -11.69 -7.47 -15.32
N ASN A 78 -11.84 -6.95 -14.10
CA ASN A 78 -11.31 -5.63 -13.79
C ASN A 78 -9.79 -5.66 -13.61
N ALA A 79 -9.12 -4.63 -14.08
CA ALA A 79 -7.66 -4.49 -13.99
C ALA A 79 -7.15 -4.53 -12.54
N GLY A 80 -6.04 -5.25 -12.33
CA GLY A 80 -5.39 -5.40 -11.05
C GLY A 80 -6.22 -6.22 -10.04
N LEU A 81 -5.62 -6.50 -8.88
CA LEU A 81 -6.26 -7.28 -7.83
C LEU A 81 -6.62 -6.41 -6.63
N LYS A 82 -7.88 -6.50 -6.20
CA LYS A 82 -8.36 -5.83 -4.98
C LYS A 82 -7.73 -6.47 -3.75
N GLY A 83 -7.08 -5.66 -2.90
CA GLY A 83 -6.51 -6.05 -1.63
C GLY A 83 -7.23 -5.41 -0.44
N LYS A 84 -6.75 -5.73 0.76
CA LYS A 84 -7.12 -5.04 1.99
C LYS A 84 -6.25 -3.78 2.11
N THR A 85 -6.87 -2.62 2.05
CA THR A 85 -6.17 -1.35 2.20
C THR A 85 -6.05 -1.00 3.68
N ASN A 86 -4.85 -0.71 4.12
CA ASN A 86 -4.58 -0.13 5.42
C ASN A 86 -4.22 1.35 5.21
N SER A 87 -5.18 2.23 5.41
CA SER A 87 -5.02 3.68 5.27
C SER A 87 -4.36 4.32 6.48
N HIS A 88 -3.98 3.55 7.50
CA HIS A 88 -3.46 4.04 8.77
C HIS A 88 -4.34 5.10 9.45
N PHE A 89 -5.64 5.10 9.16
CA PHE A 89 -6.62 6.08 9.63
C PHE A 89 -6.56 6.29 11.15
N TRP A 90 -6.43 5.22 11.95
CA TRP A 90 -6.30 5.34 13.39
C TRP A 90 -5.02 6.05 13.84
N LYS A 91 -3.92 5.90 13.10
CA LYS A 91 -2.70 6.65 13.38
C LYS A 91 -2.89 8.13 13.10
N LEU A 92 -3.53 8.45 11.96
CA LEU A 92 -3.87 9.82 11.58
C LEU A 92 -4.81 10.47 12.61
N MET A 93 -5.88 9.78 13.00
CA MET A 93 -6.82 10.27 14.02
C MET A 93 -6.13 10.51 15.38
N ARG A 94 -5.26 9.58 15.76
CA ARG A 94 -4.51 9.71 17.02
C ARG A 94 -3.53 10.90 16.97
N SER A 95 -2.84 11.14 15.87
CA SER A 95 -1.94 12.30 15.72
C SER A 95 -2.72 13.62 15.71
N ALA A 96 -3.87 13.67 15.04
CA ALA A 96 -4.75 14.83 15.02
C ALA A 96 -5.33 15.15 16.40
N LEU A 97 -5.78 14.14 17.14
CA LEU A 97 -6.27 14.31 18.52
C LEU A 97 -5.16 14.78 19.46
N LEU A 98 -3.95 14.20 19.33
CA LEU A 98 -2.82 14.61 20.14
C LEU A 98 -2.42 16.06 19.84
N SER A 99 -2.36 16.45 18.57
CA SER A 99 -2.09 17.83 18.15
C SER A 99 -3.13 18.79 18.67
N SER A 100 -4.41 18.42 18.63
CA SER A 100 -5.50 19.23 19.19
C SER A 100 -5.38 19.41 20.71
N ALA A 101 -5.09 18.34 21.45
CA ALA A 101 -4.89 18.40 22.90
C ALA A 101 -3.69 19.28 23.28
N ILE A 102 -2.60 19.20 22.54
CA ILE A 102 -1.42 20.04 22.72
C ILE A 102 -1.75 21.51 22.47
N ASN A 103 -2.52 21.82 21.41
CA ASN A 103 -2.93 23.18 21.09
C ASN A 103 -3.83 23.77 22.18
N MET A 104 -4.75 22.97 22.73
CA MET A 104 -5.58 23.41 23.89
C MET A 104 -4.73 23.66 25.15
N ALA A 105 -3.81 22.75 25.46
CA ALA A 105 -2.92 22.89 26.60
C ALA A 105 -2.02 24.14 26.48
N SER A 106 -1.47 24.40 25.30
CA SER A 106 -0.63 25.57 25.05
C SER A 106 -1.43 26.89 25.12
N GLY A 107 -2.67 26.87 24.60
CA GLY A 107 -3.58 28.06 24.72
C GLY A 107 -3.99 28.38 26.16
N SER A 108 -4.18 27.35 27.00
CA SER A 108 -4.48 27.57 28.42
C SER A 108 -3.26 28.05 29.23
N LEU A 109 -2.05 27.70 28.80
CA LEU A 109 -0.81 28.22 29.41
C LEU A 109 -0.56 29.71 29.08
N GLU A 110 -0.99 30.16 27.90
CA GLU A 110 -0.90 31.54 27.45
C GLU A 110 -1.89 32.46 28.24
N SER A 111 -2.98 31.89 28.77
CA SER A 111 -4.00 32.58 29.56
C SER A 111 -3.77 32.52 31.08
N LEU A 112 -2.77 31.80 31.57
CA LEU A 112 -2.38 31.81 32.98
C LEU A 112 -1.49 33.04 33.28
N ASP A 113 -2.15 34.18 33.37
CA ASP A 113 -1.57 35.35 34.04
C ASP A 113 -1.48 35.03 35.52
N VAL A 114 -0.39 34.38 35.94
CA VAL A 114 -0.13 34.12 37.35
C VAL A 114 0.43 35.41 37.98
N ASN A 115 -0.47 36.27 38.42
CA ASN A 115 -0.12 37.40 39.29
C ASN A 115 0.29 36.84 40.66
N ILE A 116 1.57 36.57 40.84
CA ILE A 116 2.13 36.32 42.16
C ILE A 116 2.50 37.69 42.74
N GLU A 117 1.60 38.30 43.45
CA GLU A 117 1.89 39.39 44.37
C GLU A 117 2.65 38.85 45.58
N ALA A 118 3.95 38.72 45.46
CA ALA A 118 4.84 38.60 46.59
C ALA A 118 5.84 39.75 46.50
N GLY A 119 5.78 40.61 47.44
CA GLY A 119 6.55 41.86 47.55
C GLY A 119 8.06 41.68 47.49
N SER A 120 8.61 41.48 46.32
CA SER A 120 10.01 41.70 45.98
C SER A 120 10.16 41.79 44.48
N ARG A 121 10.86 42.85 44.04
CA ARG A 121 11.10 43.19 42.63
C ARG A 121 11.92 42.13 41.89
N SER A 122 11.35 41.01 41.63
CA SER A 122 11.92 40.05 40.63
C SER A 122 10.80 39.67 39.66
N ARG A 123 10.68 40.41 38.56
CA ARG A 123 9.89 40.00 37.41
C ARG A 123 10.54 38.75 36.82
N VAL A 124 10.15 37.59 37.28
CA VAL A 124 10.43 36.37 36.54
C VAL A 124 9.51 36.37 35.34
N ASN A 125 10.02 36.76 34.19
CA ASN A 125 9.30 36.74 32.93
C ASN A 125 9.21 35.25 32.45
N ILE A 126 8.26 34.50 32.97
CA ILE A 126 7.99 33.13 32.62
C ILE A 126 7.36 33.05 31.20
N GLY A 127 6.92 34.19 30.66
CA GLY A 127 6.16 34.28 29.43
C GLY A 127 6.93 33.90 28.15
N THR A 128 8.23 34.18 28.05
CA THR A 128 8.96 33.94 26.80
C THR A 128 9.39 32.49 26.62
N GLY A 129 9.74 31.80 27.68
CA GLY A 129 10.12 30.38 27.58
C GLY A 129 8.92 29.43 27.33
N ALA A 130 7.74 29.79 27.89
CA ALA A 130 6.54 28.98 27.70
C ALA A 130 5.94 29.18 26.29
N SER A 131 5.99 30.39 25.74
CA SER A 131 5.52 30.68 24.39
C SER A 131 6.39 29.98 23.34
N ASP A 132 7.72 29.98 23.51
CA ASP A 132 8.64 29.31 22.62
C ASP A 132 8.48 27.76 22.66
N ALA A 133 8.29 27.23 23.86
CA ALA A 133 7.98 25.83 24.05
C ALA A 133 6.64 25.44 23.38
N ALA A 134 5.60 26.26 23.54
CA ALA A 134 4.30 26.05 22.93
C ALA A 134 4.36 26.11 21.40
N GLN A 135 5.10 27.05 20.82
CA GLN A 135 5.33 27.14 19.37
C GLN A 135 6.11 25.95 18.85
N ASN A 136 7.14 25.50 19.55
CA ASN A 136 7.90 24.30 19.19
C ASN A 136 7.01 23.04 19.19
N ILE A 137 6.15 22.89 20.21
CA ILE A 137 5.21 21.78 20.31
C ILE A 137 4.17 21.83 19.18
N ARG A 138 3.65 23.01 18.83
CA ARG A 138 2.74 23.19 17.68
C ARG A 138 3.42 22.77 16.39
N SER A 139 4.64 23.24 16.13
CA SER A 139 5.39 22.90 14.91
C SER A 139 5.70 21.41 14.79
N ILE A 140 5.94 20.74 15.91
CA ILE A 140 6.10 19.28 15.96
C ILE A 140 4.78 18.58 15.62
N GLY A 141 3.67 19.05 16.18
CA GLY A 141 2.34 18.52 15.90
C GLY A 141 1.96 18.64 14.40
N GLU A 142 2.16 19.80 13.82
CA GLU A 142 1.93 20.07 12.39
C GLU A 142 2.77 19.16 11.49
N ARG A 143 4.06 19.03 11.76
CA ARG A 143 4.97 18.14 11.03
C ARG A 143 4.59 16.67 11.15
N MET A 144 4.09 16.24 12.31
CA MET A 144 3.59 14.87 12.50
C MET A 144 2.36 14.59 11.64
N VAL A 145 1.40 15.51 11.64
CA VAL A 145 0.19 15.39 10.82
C VAL A 145 0.53 15.39 9.33
N GLU A 146 1.39 16.30 8.89
CA GLU A 146 1.84 16.39 7.49
C GLU A 146 2.58 15.12 7.04
N LYS A 147 3.44 14.57 7.87
CA LYS A 147 4.14 13.31 7.60
C LYS A 147 3.18 12.12 7.49
N ASP A 148 2.17 12.07 8.33
CA ASP A 148 1.18 10.99 8.31
C ASP A 148 0.20 11.13 7.14
N LEU A 149 -0.14 12.36 6.71
CA LEU A 149 -0.95 12.63 5.53
C LEU A 149 -0.23 12.24 4.23
N ASN A 150 1.08 12.44 4.17
CA ASN A 150 1.90 12.11 3.00
C ASN A 150 2.24 10.61 2.91
N ARG A 151 1.86 9.82 3.91
CA ARG A 151 2.11 8.38 3.90
C ARG A 151 1.16 7.66 2.96
N GLN A 152 1.73 6.96 1.99
CA GLN A 152 0.96 6.14 1.06
C GLN A 152 0.22 5.00 1.79
N PRO A 153 -1.04 4.71 1.42
CA PRO A 153 -1.76 3.57 1.96
C PRO A 153 -1.13 2.26 1.51
N THR A 154 -1.09 1.28 2.40
CA THR A 154 -0.60 -0.06 2.09
C THR A 154 -1.76 -0.94 1.63
N ILE A 155 -1.59 -1.66 0.53
CA ILE A 155 -2.52 -2.68 0.06
C ILE A 155 -1.91 -4.06 0.25
N GLU A 156 -2.60 -4.90 1.00
CA GLU A 156 -2.20 -6.28 1.23
C GLU A 156 -3.11 -7.24 0.45
N ILE A 157 -2.52 -8.13 -0.36
CA ILE A 157 -3.22 -9.21 -1.04
C ILE A 157 -2.81 -10.53 -0.40
N LYS A 158 -3.77 -11.22 0.19
CA LYS A 158 -3.53 -12.51 0.87
C LYS A 158 -3.13 -13.60 -0.12
N ARG A 159 -2.40 -14.59 0.37
CA ARG A 159 -2.08 -15.81 -0.38
C ARG A 159 -3.36 -16.53 -0.82
N GLY A 160 -3.29 -17.24 -1.96
CA GLY A 160 -4.44 -18.00 -2.49
C GLY A 160 -5.52 -17.16 -3.16
N LYS A 161 -5.29 -15.86 -3.39
CA LYS A 161 -6.21 -15.01 -4.16
C LYS A 161 -6.27 -15.51 -5.61
N LYS A 162 -7.48 -15.82 -6.08
CA LYS A 162 -7.74 -16.19 -7.48
C LYS A 162 -7.76 -14.97 -8.37
N PHE A 163 -7.25 -15.12 -9.58
CA PHE A 163 -7.22 -14.07 -10.58
C PHE A 163 -7.15 -14.70 -11.98
N ASN A 164 -7.40 -13.88 -12.99
CA ASN A 164 -7.23 -14.24 -14.40
C ASN A 164 -6.09 -13.41 -15.02
N ILE A 165 -5.55 -13.88 -16.11
CA ILE A 165 -4.59 -13.14 -16.93
C ILE A 165 -5.33 -12.67 -18.18
N PHE A 166 -5.29 -11.37 -18.44
CA PHE A 166 -5.81 -10.83 -19.68
C PHE A 166 -4.76 -10.96 -20.78
N VAL A 167 -5.07 -11.80 -21.75
CA VAL A 167 -4.19 -12.03 -22.91
C VAL A 167 -4.50 -10.95 -23.94
N SER A 168 -3.61 -9.95 -24.02
CA SER A 168 -3.78 -8.80 -24.91
C SER A 168 -3.10 -8.97 -26.28
N LYS A 169 -2.32 -10.04 -26.46
CA LYS A 169 -1.57 -10.34 -27.69
C LYS A 169 -1.67 -11.82 -27.99
N ASP A 170 -1.58 -12.16 -29.25
CA ASP A 170 -1.54 -13.56 -29.69
C ASP A 170 -0.29 -14.25 -29.18
N ILE A 171 -0.47 -15.44 -28.60
CA ILE A 171 0.60 -16.31 -28.12
C ILE A 171 0.53 -17.62 -28.89
N ILE A 172 1.63 -17.99 -29.53
CA ILE A 172 1.74 -19.30 -30.17
C ILE A 172 2.15 -20.30 -29.09
N LEU A 173 1.25 -21.22 -28.79
CA LEU A 173 1.47 -22.30 -27.81
C LEU A 173 1.52 -23.64 -28.54
N SER A 174 2.59 -24.38 -28.32
CA SER A 174 2.66 -25.80 -28.73
C SER A 174 1.99 -26.67 -27.64
N PRO A 175 1.38 -27.81 -28.05
CA PRO A 175 0.85 -28.76 -27.07
C PRO A 175 1.92 -29.16 -26.06
N TYR A 176 1.57 -29.13 -24.77
CA TYR A 176 2.48 -29.49 -23.71
C TYR A 176 2.84 -30.98 -23.79
N ARG A 177 4.13 -31.27 -23.83
CA ARG A 177 4.69 -32.62 -23.70
C ARG A 177 5.41 -32.73 -22.36
N LYS A 178 5.12 -33.84 -21.64
CA LYS A 178 5.84 -34.15 -20.39
C LYS A 178 7.32 -34.39 -20.68
#